data_0b81c5c6a712f8f9541fc482bfebcf37
#
_entry.id   0b81c5c6a712f8f9541fc482bfebcf37
#
_cell.length_a   1.000
_cell.length_b   1.000
_cell.length_c   1.000
_cell.angle_alpha   90.00
_cell.angle_beta   90.00
_cell.angle_gamma   90.00
#
_symmetry.space_group_name_H-M   'P 1'
#
loop_
_entity.id
_entity.type
_entity.pdbx_description
1 polymer ?
#
loop_
_entity_poly.entity_id
_entity_poly.type
_entity_poly.pdbx_seq_one_letter_code
_entity_poly.pdbx_strand_id
1 'polypeptide(L)'
;MTEHVQIKTAKWDSGEMEYFRFGRGKETLVIVPGLSVQSVMRSADAVAQAYKALTDDYTIYVFDRRKDLPAAYSVRDMAEDTASAFRALGLGQVNLFGASQGGMISMEIAVRCPELVKKLVLGSTSACVTEGQFALIEKWIQLAEDGDAAALYSAFGEALYPEALYNAARELLIELAKSVTDEELRRFVVMAKALKGFHITDELAKISCPVLVIGDEDDRVLGAEASREIADRMGGRPGVELYMYDGCGHAAYDTAPDYKERIARFLSGQAALE
;
A
#
# COMPACT_ATOMS: atom_id res chain seq x y z
N MET A 1 -18.75 -21.37 -9.43
CA MET A 1 -19.18 -19.95 -9.40
C MET A 1 -18.29 -19.28 -8.37
N THR A 2 -17.41 -18.38 -8.79
CA THR A 2 -16.61 -17.57 -7.87
C THR A 2 -17.60 -16.61 -7.18
N GLU A 3 -17.76 -16.78 -5.87
CA GLU A 3 -18.55 -15.87 -5.06
C GLU A 3 -17.88 -14.48 -5.12
N HIS A 4 -18.61 -13.44 -5.54
CA HIS A 4 -18.08 -12.08 -5.59
C HIS A 4 -17.74 -11.60 -4.20
N VAL A 5 -16.60 -10.94 -4.07
CA VAL A 5 -16.14 -10.38 -2.79
C VAL A 5 -17.04 -9.22 -2.38
N GLN A 6 -17.62 -9.30 -1.18
CA GLN A 6 -18.53 -8.26 -0.68
C GLN A 6 -17.77 -7.09 -0.07
N ILE A 7 -18.08 -5.88 -0.53
CA ILE A 7 -17.62 -4.65 0.10
C ILE A 7 -18.41 -4.41 1.38
N LYS A 8 -17.72 -4.05 2.44
CA LYS A 8 -18.25 -3.78 3.78
C LYS A 8 -17.72 -2.45 4.28
N THR A 9 -18.31 -1.94 5.35
CA THR A 9 -17.93 -0.67 5.97
C THR A 9 -17.56 -0.91 7.44
N ALA A 10 -16.38 -0.50 7.84
CA ALA A 10 -15.99 -0.34 9.23
C ALA A 10 -16.39 1.07 9.68
N LYS A 11 -17.03 1.18 10.85
CA LYS A 11 -17.51 2.46 11.39
C LYS A 11 -16.97 2.66 12.80
N TRP A 12 -16.53 3.89 13.10
CA TRP A 12 -16.13 4.34 14.43
C TRP A 12 -16.70 5.74 14.68
N ASP A 13 -16.52 6.29 15.88
CA ASP A 13 -17.18 7.53 16.30
C ASP A 13 -16.98 8.72 15.35
N SER A 14 -15.80 8.84 14.74
CA SER A 14 -15.42 9.99 13.91
C SER A 14 -15.36 9.71 12.41
N GLY A 15 -15.67 8.49 11.95
CA GLY A 15 -15.57 8.16 10.51
C GLY A 15 -15.99 6.76 10.13
N GLU A 16 -15.89 6.50 8.85
CA GLU A 16 -16.11 5.17 8.28
C GLU A 16 -15.14 4.91 7.12
N MET A 17 -14.86 3.62 6.87
CA MET A 17 -13.93 3.16 5.84
C MET A 17 -14.44 1.88 5.21
N GLU A 18 -14.41 1.83 3.89
CA GLU A 18 -14.75 0.61 3.17
C GLU A 18 -13.62 -0.39 3.21
N TYR A 19 -13.99 -1.65 3.26
CA TYR A 19 -13.08 -2.77 3.18
C TYR A 19 -13.75 -3.98 2.55
N PHE A 20 -12.96 -4.91 2.11
CA PHE A 20 -13.42 -6.26 1.80
C PHE A 20 -12.56 -7.29 2.49
N ARG A 21 -13.10 -8.50 2.64
CA ARG A 21 -12.36 -9.62 3.20
C ARG A 21 -12.60 -10.88 2.40
N PHE A 22 -11.58 -11.72 2.37
CA PHE A 22 -11.62 -13.04 1.75
C PHE A 22 -10.66 -13.99 2.46
N GLY A 23 -10.68 -15.28 2.08
CA GLY A 23 -9.92 -16.30 2.80
C GLY A 23 -10.64 -16.81 4.04
N ARG A 24 -10.09 -17.87 4.62
CA ARG A 24 -10.70 -18.62 5.75
C ARG A 24 -9.67 -19.07 6.81
N GLY A 25 -8.43 -18.63 6.64
CA GLY A 25 -7.35 -18.95 7.57
C GLY A 25 -7.56 -18.33 8.94
N LYS A 26 -6.85 -18.87 9.92
CA LYS A 26 -6.95 -18.44 11.33
C LYS A 26 -6.18 -17.15 11.61
N GLU A 27 -5.11 -16.93 10.86
CA GLU A 27 -4.30 -15.72 10.99
C GLU A 27 -4.94 -14.57 10.21
N THR A 28 -4.82 -13.36 10.74
CA THR A 28 -5.29 -12.16 10.05
C THR A 28 -4.15 -11.50 9.29
N LEU A 29 -4.35 -11.26 7.99
CA LEU A 29 -3.51 -10.41 7.17
C LEU A 29 -4.30 -9.17 6.77
N VAL A 30 -3.77 -8.00 7.03
CA VAL A 30 -4.33 -6.74 6.55
C VAL A 30 -3.44 -6.18 5.45
N ILE A 31 -4.05 -5.79 4.33
CA ILE A 31 -3.39 -5.13 3.22
C ILE A 31 -3.84 -3.67 3.18
N VAL A 32 -2.89 -2.75 3.23
CA VAL A 32 -3.09 -1.31 3.05
C VAL A 32 -2.48 -0.92 1.70
N PRO A 33 -3.30 -0.64 0.69
CA PRO A 33 -2.82 -0.35 -0.66
C PRO A 33 -2.12 1.01 -0.74
N GLY A 34 -1.37 1.22 -1.81
CA GLY A 34 -0.73 2.48 -2.15
C GLY A 34 -1.72 3.60 -2.51
N LEU A 35 -1.18 4.73 -2.95
CA LEU A 35 -1.94 5.78 -3.58
C LEU A 35 -2.56 5.25 -4.88
N SER A 36 -3.83 5.50 -5.10
CA SER A 36 -4.55 5.09 -6.30
C SER A 36 -5.56 6.15 -6.72
N VAL A 37 -5.83 6.26 -8.02
CA VAL A 37 -6.82 7.21 -8.55
C VAL A 37 -8.23 6.78 -8.17
N GLN A 38 -8.52 5.50 -8.32
CA GLN A 38 -9.80 4.90 -7.96
C GLN A 38 -9.66 4.02 -6.72
N SER A 39 -10.78 3.83 -6.01
CA SER A 39 -10.84 2.96 -4.85
C SER A 39 -10.44 1.52 -5.20
N VAL A 40 -9.63 0.90 -4.35
CA VAL A 40 -9.27 -0.53 -4.44
C VAL A 40 -10.50 -1.44 -4.34
N MET A 41 -11.61 -0.94 -3.82
CA MET A 41 -12.88 -1.67 -3.75
C MET A 41 -13.37 -2.09 -5.14
N ARG A 42 -13.07 -1.32 -6.19
CA ARG A 42 -13.40 -1.66 -7.59
C ARG A 42 -12.67 -2.91 -8.10
N SER A 43 -11.53 -3.24 -7.49
CA SER A 43 -10.66 -4.36 -7.87
C SER A 43 -10.74 -5.54 -6.90
N ALA A 44 -11.76 -5.60 -6.03
CA ALA A 44 -11.83 -6.59 -4.94
C ALA A 44 -11.67 -8.03 -5.39
N ASP A 45 -12.36 -8.45 -6.46
CA ASP A 45 -12.27 -9.80 -7.00
C ASP A 45 -10.87 -10.10 -7.58
N ALA A 46 -10.26 -9.13 -8.27
CA ALA A 46 -8.92 -9.27 -8.83
C ALA A 46 -7.86 -9.39 -7.74
N VAL A 47 -7.98 -8.58 -6.68
CA VAL A 47 -7.09 -8.66 -5.50
C VAL A 47 -7.27 -10.01 -4.81
N ALA A 48 -8.49 -10.46 -4.58
CA ALA A 48 -8.75 -11.76 -3.97
C ALA A 48 -8.15 -12.92 -4.78
N GLN A 49 -8.21 -12.83 -6.10
CA GLN A 49 -7.58 -13.82 -6.99
C GLN A 49 -6.04 -13.76 -6.91
N ALA A 50 -5.45 -12.56 -6.86
CA ALA A 50 -4.00 -12.37 -6.77
C ALA A 50 -3.40 -12.94 -5.47
N TYR A 51 -4.15 -12.87 -4.37
CA TYR A 51 -3.73 -13.38 -3.06
C TYR A 51 -4.32 -14.75 -2.71
N LYS A 52 -4.88 -15.47 -3.69
CA LYS A 52 -5.54 -16.78 -3.47
C LYS A 52 -4.66 -17.80 -2.75
N ALA A 53 -3.36 -17.82 -3.03
CA ALA A 53 -2.42 -18.74 -2.40
C ALA A 53 -2.30 -18.59 -0.88
N LEU A 54 -2.70 -17.44 -0.32
CA LEU A 54 -2.66 -17.16 1.13
C LEU A 54 -3.98 -17.45 1.85
N THR A 55 -5.06 -17.77 1.13
CA THR A 55 -6.42 -17.81 1.71
C THR A 55 -6.71 -18.98 2.63
N ASP A 56 -5.91 -20.03 2.59
CA ASP A 56 -6.07 -21.18 3.50
C ASP A 56 -5.45 -20.88 4.89
N ASP A 57 -4.38 -20.10 4.94
CA ASP A 57 -3.68 -19.74 6.18
C ASP A 57 -4.19 -18.43 6.79
N TYR A 58 -4.65 -17.49 5.92
CA TYR A 58 -5.04 -16.14 6.32
C TYR A 58 -6.50 -15.82 5.97
N THR A 59 -7.15 -15.10 6.90
CA THR A 59 -8.29 -14.24 6.57
C THR A 59 -7.73 -12.87 6.23
N ILE A 60 -7.90 -12.45 4.98
CA ILE A 60 -7.27 -11.25 4.42
C ILE A 60 -8.28 -10.12 4.38
N TYR A 61 -7.91 -8.97 4.95
CA TYR A 61 -8.65 -7.72 4.90
C TYR A 61 -7.91 -6.72 4.02
N VAL A 62 -8.63 -6.05 3.14
CA VAL A 62 -8.10 -4.94 2.33
C VAL A 62 -8.93 -3.71 2.63
N PHE A 63 -8.26 -2.66 3.12
CA PHE A 63 -8.92 -1.41 3.47
C PHE A 63 -8.66 -0.34 2.41
N ASP A 64 -9.66 0.51 2.16
CA ASP A 64 -9.46 1.78 1.43
C ASP A 64 -8.96 2.85 2.42
N ARG A 65 -9.21 4.09 2.12
CA ARG A 65 -9.08 5.24 3.03
C ARG A 65 -10.46 5.64 3.55
N ARG A 66 -10.47 6.46 4.60
CA ARG A 66 -11.68 7.09 5.13
C ARG A 66 -12.58 7.59 4.00
N LYS A 67 -13.88 7.40 4.13
CA LYS A 67 -14.86 7.79 3.09
C LYS A 67 -14.90 9.30 2.89
N ASP A 68 -15.13 10.04 3.96
CA ASP A 68 -15.19 11.49 3.95
C ASP A 68 -13.82 12.07 4.30
N LEU A 69 -12.99 12.35 3.27
CA LEU A 69 -11.65 12.88 3.48
C LEU A 69 -11.72 14.34 3.95
N PRO A 70 -11.05 14.70 5.06
CA PRO A 70 -10.86 16.10 5.43
C PRO A 70 -9.96 16.80 4.41
N ALA A 71 -10.13 18.13 4.27
CA ALA A 71 -9.33 18.92 3.34
C ALA A 71 -7.82 18.87 3.63
N ALA A 72 -7.46 18.76 4.91
CA ALA A 72 -6.09 18.48 5.36
C ALA A 72 -6.09 17.06 5.95
N TYR A 73 -5.35 16.16 5.32
CA TYR A 73 -5.32 14.75 5.69
C TYR A 73 -3.91 14.21 5.51
N SER A 74 -3.20 14.04 6.60
CA SER A 74 -1.82 13.54 6.61
C SER A 74 -1.76 12.00 6.56
N VAL A 75 -0.57 11.46 6.25
CA VAL A 75 -0.31 10.01 6.36
C VAL A 75 -0.56 9.51 7.78
N ARG A 76 -0.26 10.34 8.79
CA ARG A 76 -0.55 10.03 10.19
C ARG A 76 -2.04 9.93 10.47
N ASP A 77 -2.86 10.87 9.95
CA ASP A 77 -4.32 10.80 10.09
C ASP A 77 -4.86 9.54 9.41
N MET A 78 -4.33 9.17 8.24
CA MET A 78 -4.67 7.92 7.56
C MET A 78 -4.37 6.69 8.42
N ALA A 79 -3.24 6.70 9.14
CA ALA A 79 -2.86 5.62 10.03
C ALA A 79 -3.78 5.54 11.26
N GLU A 80 -4.14 6.68 11.85
CA GLU A 80 -5.07 6.75 12.98
C GLU A 80 -6.48 6.25 12.61
N ASP A 81 -6.99 6.64 11.43
CA ASP A 81 -8.27 6.15 10.90
C ASP A 81 -8.22 4.64 10.59
N THR A 82 -7.12 4.16 10.00
CA THR A 82 -6.94 2.73 9.70
C THR A 82 -6.87 1.90 10.98
N ALA A 83 -6.13 2.34 12.00
CA ALA A 83 -6.10 1.70 13.31
C ALA A 83 -7.47 1.72 14.01
N SER A 84 -8.24 2.81 13.85
CA SER A 84 -9.60 2.91 14.36
C SER A 84 -10.54 1.91 13.67
N ALA A 85 -10.41 1.72 12.35
CA ALA A 85 -11.15 0.70 11.63
C ALA A 85 -10.81 -0.72 12.11
N PHE A 86 -9.52 -1.02 12.40
CA PHE A 86 -9.14 -2.33 12.98
C PHE A 86 -9.83 -2.55 14.33
N ARG A 87 -9.81 -1.56 15.21
CA ARG A 87 -10.45 -1.65 16.52
C ARG A 87 -11.97 -1.80 16.42
N ALA A 88 -12.61 -1.07 15.51
CA ALA A 88 -14.06 -1.14 15.27
C ALA A 88 -14.51 -2.54 14.79
N LEU A 89 -13.64 -3.25 14.07
CA LEU A 89 -13.88 -4.63 13.64
C LEU A 89 -13.44 -5.68 14.65
N GLY A 90 -12.88 -5.28 15.79
CA GLY A 90 -12.36 -6.19 16.80
C GLY A 90 -11.14 -6.97 16.31
N LEU A 91 -10.41 -6.46 15.32
CA LEU A 91 -9.15 -7.06 14.88
C LEU A 91 -8.13 -6.84 16.00
N GLY A 92 -7.61 -7.96 16.51
CA GLY A 92 -6.50 -7.92 17.46
C GLY A 92 -5.18 -7.59 16.75
N GLN A 93 -4.12 -8.23 17.19
CA GLN A 93 -2.82 -8.11 16.54
C GLN A 93 -2.83 -8.78 15.16
N VAL A 94 -2.49 -8.04 14.10
CA VAL A 94 -2.56 -8.49 12.71
C VAL A 94 -1.18 -8.58 12.07
N ASN A 95 -1.04 -9.44 11.05
CA ASN A 95 0.02 -9.31 10.08
C ASN A 95 -0.36 -8.16 9.14
N LEU A 96 0.53 -7.19 8.95
CA LEU A 96 0.24 -5.97 8.21
C LEU A 96 1.14 -5.86 6.98
N PHE A 97 0.54 -5.74 5.81
CA PHE A 97 1.25 -5.46 4.56
C PHE A 97 0.81 -4.10 4.02
N GLY A 98 1.77 -3.20 3.83
CA GLY A 98 1.57 -1.90 3.22
C GLY A 98 2.44 -1.71 1.98
N ALA A 99 1.84 -1.29 0.86
CA ALA A 99 2.54 -0.95 -0.36
C ALA A 99 2.57 0.56 -0.59
N SER A 100 3.74 1.11 -0.96
CA SER A 100 3.89 2.54 -1.30
C SER A 100 3.36 3.46 -0.17
N GLN A 101 2.40 4.35 -0.42
CA GLN A 101 1.71 5.14 0.62
C GLN A 101 1.12 4.24 1.73
N GLY A 102 0.62 3.05 1.37
CA GLY A 102 0.15 2.07 2.36
C GLY A 102 1.25 1.58 3.30
N GLY A 103 2.49 1.50 2.82
CA GLY A 103 3.66 1.21 3.65
C GLY A 103 3.96 2.34 4.64
N MET A 104 3.84 3.59 4.20
CA MET A 104 3.98 4.78 5.07
C MET A 104 2.94 4.77 6.20
N ILE A 105 1.68 4.48 5.85
CA ILE A 105 0.58 4.32 6.82
C ILE A 105 0.89 3.16 7.78
N SER A 106 1.38 2.04 7.26
CA SER A 106 1.68 0.85 8.06
C SER A 106 2.84 1.08 9.03
N MET A 107 3.86 1.85 8.64
CA MET A 107 4.93 2.29 9.55
C MET A 107 4.40 3.18 10.67
N GLU A 108 3.54 4.16 10.35
CA GLU A 108 2.90 5.00 11.37
C GLU A 108 2.07 4.17 12.36
N ILE A 109 1.31 3.17 11.89
CA ILE A 109 0.57 2.24 12.76
C ILE A 109 1.54 1.45 13.64
N ALA A 110 2.60 0.89 13.07
CA ALA A 110 3.56 0.07 13.82
C ALA A 110 4.34 0.87 14.88
N VAL A 111 4.57 2.18 14.64
CA VAL A 111 5.21 3.08 15.61
C VAL A 111 4.25 3.49 16.73
N ARG A 112 2.99 3.81 16.40
CA ARG A 112 2.04 4.45 17.34
C ARG A 112 1.08 3.48 18.01
N CYS A 113 0.81 2.34 17.37
CA CYS A 113 -0.08 1.29 17.84
C CYS A 113 0.60 -0.08 17.72
N PRO A 114 1.78 -0.29 18.34
CA PRO A 114 2.56 -1.53 18.19
C PRO A 114 1.77 -2.77 18.63
N GLU A 115 0.79 -2.60 19.50
CA GLU A 115 -0.11 -3.66 19.96
C GLU A 115 -1.00 -4.23 18.85
N LEU A 116 -1.17 -3.49 17.75
CA LEU A 116 -1.98 -3.94 16.61
C LEU A 116 -1.17 -4.73 15.56
N VAL A 117 0.17 -4.71 15.62
CA VAL A 117 1.01 -5.26 14.55
C VAL A 117 1.81 -6.46 15.04
N LYS A 118 1.52 -7.64 14.48
CA LYS A 118 2.23 -8.90 14.75
C LYS A 118 3.51 -9.01 13.93
N LYS A 119 3.40 -8.78 12.63
CA LYS A 119 4.50 -8.72 11.65
C LYS A 119 4.17 -7.64 10.63
N LEU A 120 5.19 -6.99 10.10
CA LEU A 120 5.06 -5.90 9.14
C LEU A 120 5.77 -6.25 7.84
N VAL A 121 5.07 -6.11 6.70
CA VAL A 121 5.65 -6.18 5.36
C VAL A 121 5.51 -4.81 4.71
N LEU A 122 6.60 -4.30 4.19
CA LEU A 122 6.69 -2.98 3.55
C LEU A 122 7.13 -3.17 2.10
N GLY A 123 6.28 -2.81 1.14
CA GLY A 123 6.53 -2.96 -0.28
C GLY A 123 6.72 -1.63 -0.99
N SER A 124 7.85 -1.40 -1.68
CA SER A 124 8.11 -0.23 -2.53
C SER A 124 7.69 1.08 -1.84
N THR A 125 8.18 1.31 -0.62
CA THR A 125 7.76 2.44 0.23
C THR A 125 8.95 3.23 0.75
N SER A 126 8.69 4.36 1.42
CA SER A 126 9.72 5.22 1.99
C SER A 126 9.33 5.71 3.38
N ALA A 127 10.32 5.88 4.24
CA ALA A 127 10.14 6.54 5.54
C ALA A 127 10.23 8.08 5.47
N CYS A 128 10.62 8.61 4.32
CA CYS A 128 10.72 10.04 4.05
C CYS A 128 10.41 10.31 2.58
N VAL A 129 9.56 11.29 2.30
CA VAL A 129 9.33 11.77 0.92
C VAL A 129 10.13 13.03 0.69
N THR A 130 11.18 12.93 -0.12
CA THR A 130 12.06 14.03 -0.50
C THR A 130 11.36 15.00 -1.46
N GLU A 131 11.89 16.23 -1.61
CA GLU A 131 11.38 17.19 -2.60
C GLU A 131 11.43 16.63 -4.03
N GLY A 132 12.49 15.88 -4.39
CA GLY A 132 12.61 15.27 -5.71
C GLY A 132 11.54 14.20 -5.98
N GLN A 133 11.25 13.35 -5.01
CA GLN A 133 10.17 12.36 -5.09
C GLN A 133 8.81 13.06 -5.15
N PHE A 134 8.60 14.09 -4.34
CA PHE A 134 7.34 14.84 -4.35
C PHE A 134 7.11 15.59 -5.65
N ALA A 135 8.15 16.04 -6.37
CA ALA A 135 8.00 16.72 -7.66
C ALA A 135 7.33 15.83 -8.73
N LEU A 136 7.51 14.51 -8.68
CA LEU A 136 6.77 13.58 -9.54
C LEU A 136 5.29 13.51 -9.11
N ILE A 137 5.04 13.40 -7.81
CA ILE A 137 3.68 13.35 -7.25
C ILE A 137 2.92 14.65 -7.54
N GLU A 138 3.60 15.79 -7.48
CA GLU A 138 3.02 17.10 -7.78
C GLU A 138 2.53 17.22 -9.25
N LYS A 139 3.22 16.56 -10.19
CA LYS A 139 2.73 16.45 -11.59
C LYS A 139 1.43 15.65 -11.66
N TRP A 140 1.31 14.56 -10.90
CA TRP A 140 0.07 13.79 -10.85
C TRP A 140 -1.08 14.58 -10.20
N ILE A 141 -0.76 15.36 -9.15
CA ILE A 141 -1.73 16.27 -8.53
C ILE A 141 -2.25 17.27 -9.54
N GLN A 142 -1.36 17.89 -10.33
CA GLN A 142 -1.76 18.87 -11.34
C GLN A 142 -2.68 18.26 -12.41
N LEU A 143 -2.34 17.06 -12.92
CA LEU A 143 -3.18 16.35 -13.89
C LEU A 143 -4.57 16.04 -13.33
N ALA A 144 -4.64 15.67 -12.06
CA ALA A 144 -5.90 15.41 -11.37
C ALA A 144 -6.72 16.71 -11.15
N GLU A 145 -6.07 17.82 -10.80
CA GLU A 145 -6.71 19.14 -10.63
C GLU A 145 -7.21 19.70 -11.96
N ASP A 146 -6.52 19.41 -13.07
CA ASP A 146 -6.92 19.78 -14.43
C ASP A 146 -8.06 18.89 -14.97
N GLY A 147 -8.42 17.81 -14.26
CA GLY A 147 -9.46 16.87 -14.67
C GLY A 147 -9.01 15.89 -15.76
N ASP A 148 -7.71 15.83 -16.08
CA ASP A 148 -7.18 14.95 -17.13
C ASP A 148 -6.85 13.55 -16.58
N ALA A 149 -7.90 12.77 -16.34
CA ALA A 149 -7.78 11.40 -15.86
C ALA A 149 -6.95 10.51 -16.81
N ALA A 150 -7.02 10.74 -18.13
CA ALA A 150 -6.30 9.92 -19.10
C ALA A 150 -4.78 10.19 -19.04
N ALA A 151 -4.38 11.45 -18.98
CA ALA A 151 -2.98 11.82 -18.78
C ALA A 151 -2.46 11.35 -17.41
N LEU A 152 -3.30 11.46 -16.35
CA LEU A 152 -2.95 10.98 -15.01
C LEU A 152 -2.68 9.46 -15.02
N TYR A 153 -3.57 8.64 -15.59
CA TYR A 153 -3.37 7.20 -15.68
C TYR A 153 -2.13 6.82 -16.49
N SER A 154 -1.88 7.54 -17.57
CA SER A 154 -0.68 7.35 -18.40
C SER A 154 0.60 7.65 -17.60
N ALA A 155 0.68 8.83 -16.98
CA ALA A 155 1.85 9.24 -16.21
C ALA A 155 2.07 8.37 -14.97
N PHE A 156 0.99 7.95 -14.32
CA PHE A 156 1.03 7.04 -13.17
C PHE A 156 1.53 5.66 -13.58
N GLY A 157 0.95 5.07 -14.64
CA GLY A 157 1.36 3.76 -15.14
C GLY A 157 2.80 3.72 -15.64
N GLU A 158 3.25 4.76 -16.33
CA GLU A 158 4.64 4.90 -16.82
C GLU A 158 5.65 4.93 -15.67
N ALA A 159 5.31 5.55 -14.54
CA ALA A 159 6.17 5.60 -13.37
C ALA A 159 6.18 4.29 -12.56
N LEU A 160 5.03 3.59 -12.47
CA LEU A 160 4.87 2.41 -11.64
C LEU A 160 5.43 1.13 -12.26
N TYR A 161 5.27 0.97 -13.58
CA TYR A 161 5.54 -0.29 -14.26
C TYR A 161 6.79 -0.24 -15.14
N PRO A 162 7.50 -1.35 -15.34
CA PRO A 162 8.51 -1.46 -16.38
C PRO A 162 7.93 -1.11 -17.75
N GLU A 163 8.75 -0.50 -18.62
CA GLU A 163 8.32 0.04 -19.91
C GLU A 163 7.54 -0.95 -20.76
N ALA A 164 8.00 -2.21 -20.83
CA ALA A 164 7.33 -3.25 -21.63
C ALA A 164 5.91 -3.54 -21.12
N LEU A 165 5.72 -3.60 -19.79
CA LEU A 165 4.42 -3.84 -19.17
C LEU A 165 3.50 -2.62 -19.32
N TYR A 166 4.04 -1.41 -19.11
CA TYR A 166 3.28 -0.19 -19.32
C TYR A 166 2.79 -0.09 -20.76
N ASN A 167 3.67 -0.32 -21.75
CA ASN A 167 3.31 -0.25 -23.17
C ASN A 167 2.21 -1.27 -23.52
N ALA A 168 2.26 -2.48 -22.94
CA ALA A 168 1.23 -3.50 -23.13
C ALA A 168 -0.11 -3.15 -22.48
N ALA A 169 -0.10 -2.44 -21.36
CA ALA A 169 -1.29 -2.07 -20.58
C ALA A 169 -1.86 -0.67 -20.92
N ARG A 170 -1.14 0.16 -21.69
CA ARG A 170 -1.46 1.56 -21.92
C ARG A 170 -2.89 1.81 -22.40
N GLU A 171 -3.35 1.07 -23.37
CA GLU A 171 -4.71 1.23 -23.92
C GLU A 171 -5.77 0.90 -22.86
N LEU A 172 -5.53 -0.16 -22.06
CA LEU A 172 -6.41 -0.52 -20.96
C LEU A 172 -6.45 0.57 -19.89
N LEU A 173 -5.30 1.14 -19.51
CA LEU A 173 -5.22 2.22 -18.54
C LEU A 173 -6.01 3.46 -19.01
N ILE A 174 -5.89 3.84 -20.29
CA ILE A 174 -6.67 4.93 -20.88
C ILE A 174 -8.17 4.62 -20.88
N GLU A 175 -8.56 3.38 -21.14
CA GLU A 175 -9.97 2.97 -21.09
C GLU A 175 -10.52 3.04 -19.66
N LEU A 176 -9.77 2.57 -18.67
CA LEU A 176 -10.13 2.68 -17.25
C LEU A 176 -10.30 4.15 -16.81
N ALA A 177 -9.47 5.03 -17.32
CA ALA A 177 -9.53 6.47 -17.01
C ALA A 177 -10.88 7.10 -17.37
N LYS A 178 -11.58 6.58 -18.39
CA LYS A 178 -12.91 7.10 -18.80
C LYS A 178 -13.99 6.93 -17.72
N SER A 179 -13.80 6.02 -16.77
CA SER A 179 -14.72 5.78 -15.68
C SER A 179 -14.43 6.57 -14.41
N VAL A 180 -13.36 7.38 -14.43
CA VAL A 180 -12.95 8.20 -13.28
C VAL A 180 -13.89 9.38 -13.13
N THR A 181 -14.33 9.61 -11.90
CA THR A 181 -15.21 10.72 -11.54
C THR A 181 -14.39 11.91 -10.98
N ASP A 182 -14.98 13.10 -11.02
CA ASP A 182 -14.39 14.30 -10.41
C ASP A 182 -14.18 14.13 -8.89
N GLU A 183 -15.03 13.33 -8.23
CA GLU A 183 -14.89 13.02 -6.81
C GLU A 183 -13.63 12.16 -6.57
N GLU A 184 -13.41 11.15 -7.39
CA GLU A 184 -12.21 10.31 -7.31
C GLU A 184 -10.94 11.12 -7.56
N LEU A 185 -10.94 12.06 -8.52
CA LEU A 185 -9.81 12.97 -8.74
C LEU A 185 -9.57 13.87 -7.53
N ARG A 186 -10.61 14.48 -6.96
CA ARG A 186 -10.47 15.28 -5.73
C ARG A 186 -9.94 14.45 -4.56
N ARG A 187 -10.44 13.23 -4.40
CA ARG A 187 -9.98 12.28 -3.39
C ARG A 187 -8.49 11.94 -3.59
N PHE A 188 -8.07 11.65 -4.82
CA PHE A 188 -6.68 11.41 -5.19
C PHE A 188 -5.79 12.59 -4.80
N VAL A 189 -6.19 13.83 -5.13
CA VAL A 189 -5.44 15.04 -4.81
C VAL A 189 -5.20 15.18 -3.31
N VAL A 190 -6.20 14.95 -2.47
CA VAL A 190 -6.06 15.01 -1.01
C VAL A 190 -5.06 13.96 -0.51
N MET A 191 -5.18 12.71 -0.99
CA MET A 191 -4.29 11.63 -0.60
C MET A 191 -2.85 11.83 -1.10
N ALA A 192 -2.68 12.35 -2.32
CA ALA A 192 -1.37 12.64 -2.88
C ALA A 192 -0.67 13.80 -2.14
N LYS A 193 -1.40 14.88 -1.81
CA LYS A 193 -0.88 16.01 -1.03
C LYS A 193 -0.41 15.60 0.36
N ALA A 194 -0.98 14.54 0.95
CA ALA A 194 -0.56 14.00 2.23
C ALA A 194 0.90 13.50 2.27
N LEU A 195 1.47 13.22 1.10
CA LEU A 195 2.86 12.74 0.97
C LEU A 195 3.88 13.88 1.10
N LYS A 196 3.46 15.14 0.96
CA LYS A 196 4.36 16.29 1.05
C LYS A 196 4.96 16.41 2.44
N GLY A 197 6.29 16.25 2.52
CA GLY A 197 7.01 16.38 3.78
C GLY A 197 6.77 15.24 4.75
N PHE A 198 6.22 14.10 4.30
CA PHE A 198 6.16 12.90 5.13
C PHE A 198 7.57 12.50 5.57
N HIS A 199 7.75 12.31 6.86
CA HIS A 199 9.03 11.91 7.44
C HIS A 199 8.82 11.19 8.77
N ILE A 200 9.26 9.93 8.86
CA ILE A 200 9.19 9.07 10.05
C ILE A 200 10.52 8.34 10.31
N THR A 201 11.56 8.67 9.56
CA THR A 201 12.86 7.97 9.58
C THR A 201 13.43 7.80 10.99
N ASP A 202 13.38 8.86 11.81
CA ASP A 202 13.93 8.85 13.17
C ASP A 202 13.08 8.02 14.16
N GLU A 203 11.87 7.63 13.77
CA GLU A 203 10.97 6.82 14.59
C GLU A 203 11.00 5.32 14.25
N LEU A 204 11.65 4.93 13.16
CA LEU A 204 11.67 3.53 12.69
C LEU A 204 12.22 2.55 13.73
N ALA A 205 13.17 2.98 14.56
CA ALA A 205 13.71 2.17 15.65
C ALA A 205 12.66 1.78 16.72
N LYS A 206 11.51 2.46 16.76
CA LYS A 206 10.40 2.13 17.67
C LYS A 206 9.56 0.96 17.18
N ILE A 207 9.65 0.58 15.90
CA ILE A 207 8.95 -0.58 15.36
C ILE A 207 9.55 -1.83 15.96
N SER A 208 8.83 -2.56 16.79
CA SER A 208 9.34 -3.69 17.58
C SER A 208 9.04 -5.06 16.97
N CYS A 209 8.04 -5.16 16.08
CA CYS A 209 7.68 -6.41 15.42
C CYS A 209 8.72 -6.84 14.36
N PRO A 210 8.72 -8.11 13.91
CA PRO A 210 9.48 -8.52 12.73
C PRO A 210 9.04 -7.75 11.49
N VAL A 211 9.99 -7.39 10.62
CA VAL A 211 9.76 -6.57 9.41
C VAL A 211 10.42 -7.21 8.19
N LEU A 212 9.66 -7.32 7.10
CA LEU A 212 10.18 -7.60 5.77
C LEU A 212 10.02 -6.33 4.92
N VAL A 213 11.11 -5.83 4.40
CA VAL A 213 11.12 -4.73 3.42
C VAL A 213 11.37 -5.33 2.04
N ILE A 214 10.52 -5.00 1.08
CA ILE A 214 10.66 -5.43 -0.31
C ILE A 214 10.72 -4.18 -1.19
N GLY A 215 11.79 -4.01 -1.94
CA GLY A 215 12.00 -2.93 -2.89
C GLY A 215 12.30 -3.44 -4.28
N ASP A 216 12.59 -2.51 -5.19
CA ASP A 216 13.04 -2.78 -6.55
C ASP A 216 14.13 -1.78 -6.96
N GLU A 217 15.14 -2.26 -7.69
CA GLU A 217 16.27 -1.43 -8.15
C GLU A 217 15.80 -0.36 -9.15
N ASP A 218 14.76 -0.64 -9.90
CA ASP A 218 14.19 0.25 -10.93
C ASP A 218 12.94 1.01 -10.43
N ASP A 219 12.76 1.15 -9.11
CA ASP A 219 11.69 1.98 -8.56
C ASP A 219 11.87 3.46 -8.96
N ARG A 220 11.04 3.94 -9.90
CA ARG A 220 11.09 5.31 -10.42
C ARG A 220 10.27 6.31 -9.62
N VAL A 221 9.52 5.85 -8.62
CA VAL A 221 8.64 6.71 -7.79
C VAL A 221 9.35 7.15 -6.52
N LEU A 222 9.84 6.19 -5.74
CA LEU A 222 10.49 6.46 -4.45
C LEU A 222 11.99 6.12 -4.45
N GLY A 223 12.45 5.38 -5.46
CA GLY A 223 13.84 4.97 -5.60
C GLY A 223 14.22 3.78 -4.73
N ALA A 224 15.18 2.98 -5.21
CA ALA A 224 15.69 1.79 -4.51
C ALA A 224 16.22 2.10 -3.09
N GLU A 225 16.88 3.24 -2.93
CA GLU A 225 17.49 3.64 -1.65
C GLU A 225 16.45 3.85 -0.54
N ALA A 226 15.20 4.18 -0.88
CA ALA A 226 14.13 4.33 0.12
C ALA A 226 13.88 3.02 0.90
N SER A 227 13.86 1.88 0.20
CA SER A 227 13.71 0.56 0.83
C SER A 227 14.94 0.17 1.65
N ARG A 228 16.15 0.45 1.16
CA ARG A 228 17.40 0.20 1.88
C ARG A 228 17.47 1.03 3.15
N GLU A 229 17.17 2.32 3.07
CA GLU A 229 17.17 3.22 4.23
C GLU A 229 16.25 2.72 5.34
N ILE A 230 15.05 2.22 5.01
CA ILE A 230 14.13 1.66 6.02
C ILE A 230 14.80 0.50 6.76
N ALA A 231 15.41 -0.45 6.06
CA ALA A 231 16.06 -1.60 6.66
C ALA A 231 17.30 -1.19 7.51
N ASP A 232 18.11 -0.28 6.99
CA ASP A 232 19.32 0.21 7.66
C ASP A 232 18.98 0.98 8.95
N ARG A 233 17.95 1.83 8.93
CA ARG A 233 17.50 2.60 10.10
C ARG A 233 16.89 1.73 11.19
N MET A 234 16.43 0.55 10.86
CA MET A 234 16.02 -0.46 11.85
C MET A 234 17.21 -1.21 12.46
N GLY A 235 18.44 -0.88 12.06
CA GLY A 235 19.68 -1.22 12.76
C GLY A 235 20.09 -2.68 12.73
N GLY A 236 19.76 -3.43 11.67
CA GLY A 236 20.17 -4.83 11.53
C GLY A 236 19.73 -5.75 12.69
N ARG A 237 18.67 -5.35 13.43
CA ARG A 237 18.15 -6.15 14.53
C ARG A 237 17.59 -7.48 14.02
N PRO A 238 17.61 -8.55 14.82
CA PRO A 238 16.99 -9.81 14.46
C PRO A 238 15.51 -9.62 14.07
N GLY A 239 15.11 -10.24 12.93
CA GLY A 239 13.74 -10.16 12.43
C GLY A 239 13.47 -8.98 11.49
N VAL A 240 14.49 -8.24 11.06
CA VAL A 240 14.42 -7.31 9.93
C VAL A 240 15.09 -7.95 8.72
N GLU A 241 14.33 -8.06 7.63
CA GLU A 241 14.77 -8.63 6.37
C GLU A 241 14.58 -7.60 5.25
N LEU A 242 15.52 -7.53 4.31
CA LEU A 242 15.42 -6.73 3.10
C LEU A 242 15.54 -7.64 1.89
N TYR A 243 14.65 -7.48 0.93
CA TYR A 243 14.74 -8.09 -0.38
C TYR A 243 14.55 -7.04 -1.48
N MET A 244 15.46 -7.04 -2.46
CA MET A 244 15.42 -6.13 -3.60
C MET A 244 15.21 -6.92 -4.88
N TYR A 245 14.14 -6.58 -5.60
CA TYR A 245 13.94 -7.03 -6.98
C TYR A 245 14.77 -6.19 -7.96
N ASP A 246 14.85 -6.65 -9.19
CA ASP A 246 15.49 -5.98 -10.31
C ASP A 246 14.54 -6.07 -11.52
N GLY A 247 14.19 -4.94 -12.11
CA GLY A 247 13.35 -4.86 -13.30
C GLY A 247 11.85 -5.02 -13.09
N CYS A 248 11.36 -5.01 -11.83
CA CYS A 248 9.93 -5.10 -11.54
C CYS A 248 9.25 -3.73 -11.39
N GLY A 249 10.03 -2.65 -11.16
CA GLY A 249 9.56 -1.29 -10.98
C GLY A 249 8.86 -1.06 -9.63
N HIS A 250 8.27 0.13 -9.46
CA HIS A 250 7.59 0.51 -8.22
C HIS A 250 6.48 -0.47 -7.83
N ALA A 251 5.75 -1.00 -8.80
CA ALA A 251 4.67 -1.95 -8.57
C ALA A 251 5.14 -3.41 -8.51
N ALA A 252 6.32 -3.71 -7.93
CA ALA A 252 6.85 -5.06 -7.79
C ALA A 252 5.84 -6.03 -7.14
N TYR A 253 4.98 -5.54 -6.24
CA TYR A 253 3.90 -6.32 -5.64
C TYR A 253 2.87 -6.86 -6.67
N ASP A 254 2.79 -6.28 -7.86
CA ASP A 254 1.93 -6.75 -8.97
C ASP A 254 2.73 -7.50 -10.03
N THR A 255 3.97 -7.10 -10.28
CA THR A 255 4.77 -7.55 -11.42
C THR A 255 5.67 -8.73 -11.10
N ALA A 256 6.19 -8.84 -9.88
CA ALA A 256 7.08 -9.92 -9.49
C ALA A 256 6.29 -11.22 -9.20
N PRO A 257 6.64 -12.35 -9.83
CA PRO A 257 5.83 -13.57 -9.79
C PRO A 257 5.84 -14.24 -8.41
N ASP A 258 6.92 -14.13 -7.65
CA ASP A 258 7.09 -14.76 -6.32
C ASP A 258 6.81 -13.81 -5.15
N TYR A 259 6.36 -12.58 -5.41
CA TYR A 259 6.15 -11.55 -4.37
C TYR A 259 5.25 -12.04 -3.24
N LYS A 260 4.10 -12.63 -3.59
CA LYS A 260 3.13 -13.14 -2.61
C LYS A 260 3.66 -14.35 -1.84
N GLU A 261 4.52 -15.16 -2.48
CA GLU A 261 5.19 -16.29 -1.82
C GLU A 261 6.21 -15.79 -0.79
N ARG A 262 7.00 -14.75 -1.10
CA ARG A 262 7.92 -14.13 -0.13
C ARG A 262 7.17 -13.60 1.09
N ILE A 263 6.06 -12.91 0.88
CA ILE A 263 5.18 -12.48 1.98
C ILE A 263 4.75 -13.70 2.82
N ALA A 264 4.23 -14.74 2.19
CA ALA A 264 3.74 -15.94 2.89
C ALA A 264 4.83 -16.59 3.74
N ARG A 265 6.04 -16.76 3.20
CA ARG A 265 7.18 -17.38 3.90
C ARG A 265 7.62 -16.56 5.10
N PHE A 266 7.77 -15.24 4.93
CA PHE A 266 8.08 -14.35 6.05
C PHE A 266 7.01 -14.43 7.15
N LEU A 267 5.74 -14.34 6.78
CA LEU A 267 4.64 -14.36 7.72
C LEU A 267 4.52 -15.70 8.46
N SER A 268 4.80 -16.83 7.79
CA SER A 268 4.82 -18.16 8.41
C SER A 268 6.08 -18.44 9.23
N GLY A 269 7.13 -17.62 9.13
CA GLY A 269 8.42 -17.84 9.78
C GLY A 269 9.30 -18.89 9.07
N GLN A 270 9.05 -19.17 7.81
CA GLN A 270 9.89 -20.01 6.97
C GLN A 270 11.12 -19.23 6.49
N ALA A 271 12.19 -19.94 6.13
CA ALA A 271 13.38 -19.31 5.58
C ALA A 271 13.06 -18.50 4.31
N ALA A 272 13.77 -17.38 4.11
CA ALA A 272 13.65 -16.58 2.90
C ALA A 272 13.90 -17.42 1.64
N LEU A 273 13.32 -16.98 0.50
CA LEU A 273 13.69 -17.50 -0.82
C LEU A 273 15.08 -16.94 -1.17
N GLU A 274 15.95 -17.78 -1.70
CA GLU A 274 17.25 -17.37 -2.24
C GLU A 274 17.08 -16.43 -3.43
#